data_2a3daebb989b6cf2bb6303a7d58363d5
#
_entry.id   2a3daebb989b6cf2bb6303a7d58363d5
#
_cell.length_a   1.000
_cell.length_b   1.000
_cell.length_c   1.000
_cell.angle_alpha   90.00
_cell.angle_beta   90.00
_cell.angle_gamma   90.00
#
_symmetry.space_group_name_H-M   'P 1'
#
loop_
_entity.id
_entity.type
_entity.pdbx_description
1 polymer ?
#
loop_
_entity_poly.entity_id
_entity_poly.type
_entity_poly.pdbx_seq_one_letter_code
_entity_poly.pdbx_strand_id
1 'polypeptide(L)'
;MEHKANQLAPRIKRKTLQMRSLCFLCALLIFVNAKGDQSAVVSVYHHVSNSTPPSTSLSPEAFKAHLSFLAENDFTVLPVTEIISELNRGGELPSKSVAITFDDGYESIYSTAFPLLREFGFPFSVFVSTGPIDRQQAGYMTWEQLSMLRDAGVIIGNHGTEHRSMLGQSRDQARADILDAQSRITAELGPQPQLFAYPYGEYSNESKEIIAELGFIGFAQTSGAIGPTTDQTALPRFPLAGLYAGLEGAALKYSTLAFDAEMTVPESAETRLSAPTATIRFGAGAYSRARLSCFDEGEPMAIAWKNTGEGSEQAVITTTHRERGRRWNYVCTAPHRDQDRYFWFSQPWFDSSKSL
;
A
#
# COMPACT_ATOMS: atom_id res chain seq x y z
N MET A 1 10.70 -5.16 -105.03
CA MET A 1 11.87 -6.03 -105.07
C MET A 1 12.18 -6.44 -103.67
N GLU A 2 11.63 -7.57 -103.24
CA GLU A 2 12.31 -8.83 -103.09
C GLU A 2 13.62 -8.70 -102.25
N HIS A 3 13.84 -9.29 -101.11
CA HIS A 3 13.83 -10.69 -100.82
C HIS A 3 13.95 -11.05 -99.36
N LYS A 4 13.14 -12.03 -98.92
CA LYS A 4 13.40 -13.24 -98.13
C LYS A 4 14.10 -13.09 -96.75
N ALA A 5 13.35 -13.33 -95.75
CA ALA A 5 13.30 -14.46 -94.83
C ALA A 5 14.66 -15.18 -94.55
N ASN A 6 15.04 -15.26 -93.32
CA ASN A 6 15.32 -16.61 -92.74
C ASN A 6 15.22 -16.50 -91.19
N GLN A 7 14.62 -17.51 -90.59
CA GLN A 7 14.42 -17.83 -89.18
C GLN A 7 15.77 -18.27 -88.54
N LEU A 8 15.95 -17.88 -87.30
CA LEU A 8 16.70 -18.70 -86.35
C LEU A 8 16.30 -18.28 -84.93
N ALA A 9 15.57 -19.16 -84.28
CA ALA A 9 15.20 -19.04 -82.90
C ALA A 9 16.43 -19.26 -81.97
N PRO A 10 16.62 -18.51 -80.94
CA PRO A 10 17.59 -18.83 -79.91
C PRO A 10 16.97 -19.63 -78.74
N ARG A 11 17.60 -20.66 -78.36
CA ARG A 11 17.41 -21.58 -77.24
C ARG A 11 17.15 -20.83 -75.94
N ILE A 12 16.02 -21.13 -75.32
CA ILE A 12 15.71 -20.78 -73.94
C ILE A 12 16.60 -21.60 -73.00
N LYS A 13 17.56 -20.96 -72.37
CA LYS A 13 18.26 -21.53 -71.21
C LYS A 13 17.36 -21.42 -69.99
N ARG A 14 16.89 -22.57 -69.50
CA ARG A 14 16.25 -22.70 -68.18
C ARG A 14 17.26 -22.33 -67.13
N LYS A 15 17.08 -21.15 -66.49
CA LYS A 15 17.71 -20.80 -65.23
C LYS A 15 16.92 -21.47 -64.10
N THR A 16 17.52 -22.46 -63.48
CA THR A 16 17.08 -23.04 -62.23
C THR A 16 16.94 -21.97 -61.17
N LEU A 17 15.72 -21.68 -60.75
CA LEU A 17 15.39 -20.80 -59.66
C LEU A 17 15.71 -21.56 -58.36
N GLN A 18 16.87 -21.26 -57.76
CA GLN A 18 17.17 -21.72 -56.39
C GLN A 18 16.21 -21.03 -55.44
N MET A 19 15.25 -21.78 -54.96
CA MET A 19 14.33 -21.40 -53.87
C MET A 19 15.17 -21.34 -52.58
N ARG A 20 15.54 -20.12 -52.18
CA ARG A 20 16.13 -19.86 -50.88
C ARG A 20 15.01 -20.08 -49.86
N SER A 21 15.09 -21.18 -49.11
CA SER A 21 14.31 -21.46 -47.92
C SER A 21 14.58 -20.35 -46.90
N LEU A 22 13.59 -19.45 -46.74
CA LEU A 22 13.58 -18.47 -45.68
C LEU A 22 13.10 -19.19 -44.41
N CYS A 23 14.07 -19.68 -43.62
CA CYS A 23 13.74 -20.11 -42.24
C CYS A 23 13.19 -18.94 -41.45
N PHE A 24 11.88 -18.87 -41.31
CA PHE A 24 11.23 -18.07 -40.28
C PHE A 24 11.60 -18.72 -38.93
N LEU A 25 12.60 -18.16 -38.26
CA LEU A 25 12.84 -18.43 -36.85
C LEU A 25 11.67 -17.76 -36.08
N CYS A 26 10.61 -18.54 -35.81
CA CYS A 26 9.63 -18.16 -34.79
C CYS A 26 10.37 -18.13 -33.46
N ALA A 27 10.79 -16.93 -33.06
CA ALA A 27 11.18 -16.68 -31.68
C ALA A 27 9.93 -16.91 -30.84
N LEU A 28 9.81 -18.08 -30.23
CA LEU A 28 8.85 -18.38 -29.20
C LEU A 28 9.23 -17.47 -28.03
N LEU A 29 8.57 -16.32 -27.92
CA LEU A 29 8.57 -15.53 -26.71
C LEU A 29 7.92 -16.40 -25.64
N ILE A 30 8.74 -17.09 -24.87
CA ILE A 30 8.32 -17.71 -23.62
C ILE A 30 7.96 -16.54 -22.72
N PHE A 31 6.67 -16.17 -22.69
CA PHE A 31 6.14 -15.39 -21.58
C PHE A 31 6.31 -16.29 -20.35
N VAL A 32 7.38 -16.06 -19.59
CA VAL A 32 7.44 -16.53 -18.22
C VAL A 32 6.27 -15.80 -17.55
N ASN A 33 5.15 -16.48 -17.39
CA ASN A 33 4.08 -16.01 -16.50
C ASN A 33 4.73 -15.85 -15.14
N ALA A 34 5.09 -14.63 -14.78
CA ALA A 34 5.41 -14.31 -13.40
C ALA A 34 4.16 -14.72 -12.60
N LYS A 35 4.34 -15.71 -11.72
CA LYS A 35 3.27 -16.20 -10.85
C LYS A 35 2.72 -14.99 -10.12
N GLY A 36 1.43 -14.73 -10.27
CA GLY A 36 0.75 -13.62 -9.60
C GLY A 36 0.93 -13.73 -8.09
N ASP A 37 0.85 -12.63 -7.42
CA ASP A 37 0.99 -12.52 -5.96
C ASP A 37 -0.38 -12.17 -5.35
N GLN A 38 -0.67 -12.65 -4.16
CA GLN A 38 -1.84 -12.24 -3.38
C GLN A 38 -1.42 -11.28 -2.26
N SER A 39 -0.48 -10.42 -2.57
CA SER A 39 0.10 -9.49 -1.62
C SER A 39 0.46 -8.17 -2.30
N ALA A 40 0.17 -7.06 -1.63
CA ALA A 40 0.58 -5.74 -2.05
C ALA A 40 1.04 -4.90 -0.86
N VAL A 41 1.83 -3.88 -1.14
CA VAL A 41 2.26 -2.88 -0.16
C VAL A 41 1.50 -1.58 -0.40
N VAL A 42 0.98 -0.98 0.65
CA VAL A 42 0.45 0.38 0.61
C VAL A 42 1.41 1.28 1.40
N SER A 43 1.96 2.28 0.72
CA SER A 43 2.79 3.31 1.37
C SER A 43 1.97 4.54 1.74
N VAL A 44 2.33 5.20 2.84
CA VAL A 44 1.75 6.48 3.24
C VAL A 44 2.83 7.55 3.41
N TYR A 45 2.58 8.68 2.77
CA TYR A 45 3.34 9.92 2.85
C TYR A 45 2.44 11.05 3.36
N HIS A 46 3.02 12.17 3.74
CA HIS A 46 2.27 13.38 4.13
C HIS A 46 2.82 14.58 3.37
N HIS A 47 3.99 15.09 3.72
CA HIS A 47 4.64 16.19 2.99
C HIS A 47 5.76 15.69 2.07
N VAL A 48 5.86 16.28 0.87
CA VAL A 48 7.05 16.18 0.01
C VAL A 48 7.68 17.58 -0.05
N SER A 49 8.53 17.88 0.93
CA SER A 49 9.04 19.23 1.15
C SER A 49 10.29 19.22 2.06
N ASN A 50 11.17 20.21 1.86
CA ASN A 50 12.32 20.47 2.73
C ASN A 50 12.03 21.51 3.84
N SER A 51 10.82 22.11 3.85
CA SER A 51 10.47 23.22 4.75
C SER A 51 9.34 22.91 5.74
N THR A 52 8.90 21.66 5.81
CA THR A 52 7.82 21.18 6.70
C THR A 52 8.39 20.29 7.81
N PRO A 53 7.60 19.96 8.88
CA PRO A 53 8.12 19.22 10.02
C PRO A 53 8.79 17.89 9.62
N PRO A 54 10.04 17.62 10.03
CA PRO A 54 10.80 16.44 9.57
C PRO A 54 10.12 15.10 9.86
N SER A 55 9.32 15.02 10.94
CA SER A 55 8.63 13.78 11.34
C SER A 55 7.59 13.29 10.34
N THR A 56 7.02 14.20 9.54
CA THR A 56 5.98 13.91 8.54
C THR A 56 6.43 14.20 7.12
N SER A 57 7.69 14.58 6.93
CA SER A 57 8.21 15.04 5.63
C SER A 57 9.20 14.08 5.02
N LEU A 58 9.22 14.09 3.71
CA LEU A 58 10.25 13.51 2.86
C LEU A 58 10.72 14.61 1.89
N SER A 59 12.03 14.72 1.66
CA SER A 59 12.52 15.69 0.66
C SER A 59 12.09 15.30 -0.75
N PRO A 60 11.94 16.26 -1.69
CA PRO A 60 11.61 15.96 -3.08
C PRO A 60 12.61 15.00 -3.74
N GLU A 61 13.90 15.13 -3.40
CA GLU A 61 14.97 14.26 -3.90
C GLU A 61 14.80 12.82 -3.39
N ALA A 62 14.54 12.66 -2.10
CA ALA A 62 14.31 11.34 -1.51
C ALA A 62 13.01 10.70 -2.01
N PHE A 63 11.95 11.50 -2.22
CA PHE A 63 10.73 11.01 -2.82
C PHE A 63 10.98 10.54 -4.26
N LYS A 64 11.67 11.33 -5.08
CA LYS A 64 12.06 10.91 -6.44
C LYS A 64 12.90 9.62 -6.43
N ALA A 65 13.81 9.47 -5.46
CA ALA A 65 14.59 8.23 -5.30
C ALA A 65 13.70 7.01 -4.99
N HIS A 66 12.64 7.17 -4.18
CA HIS A 66 11.65 6.11 -3.96
C HIS A 66 10.93 5.73 -5.26
N LEU A 67 10.47 6.73 -6.05
CA LEU A 67 9.80 6.47 -7.32
C LEU A 67 10.73 5.79 -8.34
N SER A 68 11.98 6.26 -8.44
CA SER A 68 13.00 5.65 -9.30
C SER A 68 13.26 4.19 -8.90
N PHE A 69 13.37 3.92 -7.58
CA PHE A 69 13.55 2.56 -7.09
C PHE A 69 12.39 1.64 -7.51
N LEU A 70 11.15 2.10 -7.39
CA LEU A 70 9.98 1.32 -7.82
C LEU A 70 10.03 1.03 -9.34
N ALA A 71 10.35 2.05 -10.15
CA ALA A 71 10.42 1.91 -11.61
C ALA A 71 11.56 0.98 -12.07
N GLU A 72 12.71 1.02 -11.39
CA GLU A 72 13.93 0.30 -11.79
C GLU A 72 13.97 -1.15 -11.27
N ASN A 73 13.10 -1.51 -10.33
CA ASN A 73 13.11 -2.82 -9.66
C ASN A 73 11.83 -3.64 -9.90
N ASP A 74 11.16 -3.45 -11.05
CA ASP A 74 10.00 -4.24 -11.50
C ASP A 74 8.80 -4.18 -10.55
N PHE A 75 8.61 -3.07 -9.81
CA PHE A 75 7.39 -2.86 -9.04
C PHE A 75 6.27 -2.37 -9.95
N THR A 76 5.07 -2.87 -9.71
CA THR A 76 3.86 -2.39 -10.37
C THR A 76 3.09 -1.46 -9.42
N VAL A 77 3.06 -0.17 -9.74
CA VAL A 77 2.29 0.80 -8.96
C VAL A 77 0.85 0.82 -9.48
N LEU A 78 -0.11 0.50 -8.62
CA LEU A 78 -1.53 0.37 -8.95
C LEU A 78 -2.39 1.30 -8.11
N PRO A 79 -3.57 1.71 -8.62
CA PRO A 79 -4.59 2.33 -7.77
C PRO A 79 -4.93 1.42 -6.58
N VAL A 80 -5.05 1.98 -5.38
CA VAL A 80 -5.35 1.17 -4.18
C VAL A 80 -6.68 0.43 -4.30
N THR A 81 -7.66 1.01 -5.00
CA THR A 81 -8.98 0.38 -5.27
C THR A 81 -8.87 -0.84 -6.18
N GLU A 82 -7.95 -0.84 -7.12
CA GLU A 82 -7.68 -1.99 -8.00
C GLU A 82 -7.09 -3.14 -7.19
N ILE A 83 -6.06 -2.86 -6.37
CA ILE A 83 -5.46 -3.86 -5.48
C ILE A 83 -6.53 -4.51 -4.59
N ILE A 84 -7.35 -3.70 -3.92
CA ILE A 84 -8.40 -4.20 -3.02
C ILE A 84 -9.43 -5.03 -3.81
N SER A 85 -9.84 -4.57 -4.98
CA SER A 85 -10.79 -5.29 -5.83
C SER A 85 -10.25 -6.65 -6.26
N GLU A 86 -8.96 -6.74 -6.65
CA GLU A 86 -8.33 -8.02 -7.01
C GLU A 86 -8.26 -8.98 -5.82
N LEU A 87 -7.79 -8.51 -4.66
CA LEU A 87 -7.71 -9.31 -3.45
C LEU A 87 -9.10 -9.85 -3.03
N ASN A 88 -10.14 -9.01 -3.11
CA ASN A 88 -11.52 -9.40 -2.76
C ASN A 88 -12.12 -10.46 -3.69
N ARG A 89 -11.70 -10.50 -4.94
CA ARG A 89 -12.14 -11.51 -5.91
C ARG A 89 -11.31 -12.81 -5.82
N GLY A 90 -10.30 -12.85 -4.96
CA GLY A 90 -9.33 -13.94 -4.92
C GLY A 90 -8.45 -13.99 -6.18
N GLY A 91 -8.32 -12.85 -6.88
CA GLY A 91 -7.49 -12.69 -8.06
C GLY A 91 -5.99 -12.64 -7.72
N GLU A 92 -5.18 -12.64 -8.77
CA GLU A 92 -3.72 -12.49 -8.66
C GLU A 92 -3.32 -11.07 -9.05
N LEU A 93 -2.52 -10.43 -8.21
CA LEU A 93 -1.87 -9.15 -8.50
C LEU A 93 -0.55 -9.38 -9.26
N PRO A 94 -0.09 -8.43 -10.06
CA PRO A 94 1.29 -8.42 -10.51
C PRO A 94 2.25 -8.59 -9.33
N SER A 95 3.33 -9.32 -9.51
CA SER A 95 4.36 -9.43 -8.46
C SER A 95 4.87 -8.04 -8.07
N LYS A 96 5.16 -7.83 -6.78
CA LYS A 96 5.63 -6.54 -6.25
C LYS A 96 4.63 -5.38 -6.49
N SER A 97 3.32 -5.62 -6.29
CA SER A 97 2.31 -4.57 -6.37
C SER A 97 2.40 -3.58 -5.22
N VAL A 98 2.34 -2.29 -5.54
CA VAL A 98 2.43 -1.17 -4.58
C VAL A 98 1.31 -0.17 -4.86
N ALA A 99 0.70 0.37 -3.80
CA ALA A 99 -0.10 1.59 -3.87
C ALA A 99 0.59 2.73 -3.13
N ILE A 100 0.50 3.92 -3.69
CA ILE A 100 1.03 5.15 -3.10
C ILE A 100 -0.14 5.96 -2.55
N THR A 101 -0.08 6.33 -1.26
CA THR A 101 -1.09 7.16 -0.62
C THR A 101 -0.48 8.34 0.12
N PHE A 102 -1.25 9.41 0.25
CA PHE A 102 -0.92 10.59 1.03
C PHE A 102 -2.06 10.88 2.00
N ASP A 103 -1.72 11.39 3.19
CA ASP A 103 -2.70 11.84 4.17
C ASP A 103 -2.71 13.36 4.30
N ASP A 104 -3.72 13.88 4.99
CA ASP A 104 -3.98 15.26 5.39
C ASP A 104 -4.42 16.22 4.28
N GLY A 105 -3.96 16.05 3.04
CA GLY A 105 -4.28 16.97 1.95
C GLY A 105 -3.38 18.21 1.89
N TYR A 106 -2.10 18.07 2.24
CA TYR A 106 -1.14 19.17 2.21
C TYR A 106 -0.82 19.66 0.79
N GLU A 107 -0.54 20.96 0.69
CA GLU A 107 -0.26 21.66 -0.57
C GLU A 107 0.95 21.09 -1.33
N SER A 108 1.98 20.61 -0.60
CA SER A 108 3.17 19.97 -1.19
C SER A 108 2.87 18.69 -1.97
N ILE A 109 1.70 18.07 -1.75
CA ILE A 109 1.25 16.93 -2.56
C ILE A 109 0.93 17.39 -3.98
N TYR A 110 0.23 18.52 -4.11
CA TYR A 110 -0.11 19.10 -5.41
C TYR A 110 1.09 19.71 -6.11
N SER A 111 1.85 20.57 -5.40
CA SER A 111 2.94 21.35 -6.01
C SER A 111 4.21 20.55 -6.27
N THR A 112 4.48 19.50 -5.50
CA THR A 112 5.75 18.76 -5.56
C THR A 112 5.56 17.28 -5.88
N ALA A 113 4.71 16.55 -5.12
CA ALA A 113 4.57 15.11 -5.32
C ALA A 113 3.88 14.77 -6.63
N PHE A 114 2.80 15.46 -6.99
CA PHE A 114 2.02 15.19 -8.19
C PHE A 114 2.81 15.33 -9.50
N PRO A 115 3.59 16.39 -9.74
CA PRO A 115 4.45 16.47 -10.93
C PRO A 115 5.43 15.30 -11.04
N LEU A 116 6.04 14.88 -9.92
CA LEU A 116 6.96 13.74 -9.89
C LEU A 116 6.23 12.44 -10.21
N LEU A 117 5.08 12.18 -9.58
CA LEU A 117 4.27 10.97 -9.85
C LEU A 117 3.83 10.90 -11.32
N ARG A 118 3.47 12.03 -11.92
CA ARG A 118 3.16 12.11 -13.35
C ARG A 118 4.36 11.78 -14.24
N GLU A 119 5.57 12.21 -13.86
CA GLU A 119 6.82 11.87 -14.59
C GLU A 119 6.99 10.35 -14.70
N PHE A 120 6.66 9.61 -13.65
CA PHE A 120 6.74 8.15 -13.61
C PHE A 120 5.46 7.44 -14.11
N GLY A 121 4.38 8.16 -14.33
CA GLY A 121 3.08 7.57 -14.69
C GLY A 121 2.44 6.77 -13.54
N PHE A 122 2.77 7.07 -12.28
CA PHE A 122 2.31 6.33 -11.12
C PHE A 122 0.98 6.88 -10.58
N PRO A 123 -0.06 6.04 -10.45
CA PRO A 123 -1.29 6.39 -9.76
C PRO A 123 -1.06 6.53 -8.25
N PHE A 124 -1.89 7.36 -7.60
CA PHE A 124 -1.85 7.56 -6.16
C PHE A 124 -3.22 7.97 -5.62
N SER A 125 -3.36 7.97 -4.30
CA SER A 125 -4.55 8.43 -3.60
C SER A 125 -4.20 9.47 -2.55
N VAL A 126 -5.12 10.37 -2.26
CA VAL A 126 -4.96 11.39 -1.20
C VAL A 126 -6.16 11.32 -0.25
N PHE A 127 -5.91 11.14 1.02
CA PHE A 127 -6.91 11.22 2.08
C PHE A 127 -6.91 12.62 2.67
N VAL A 128 -8.04 13.31 2.63
CA VAL A 128 -8.12 14.72 2.99
C VAL A 128 -8.94 14.96 4.24
N SER A 129 -8.45 15.85 5.11
CA SER A 129 -9.24 16.45 6.19
C SER A 129 -9.92 17.72 5.65
N THR A 130 -11.25 17.75 5.65
CA THR A 130 -12.00 18.78 4.92
C THR A 130 -11.99 20.15 5.59
N GLY A 131 -11.92 20.21 6.90
CA GLY A 131 -11.99 21.48 7.66
C GLY A 131 -10.85 22.46 7.36
N PRO A 132 -9.57 22.05 7.37
CA PRO A 132 -8.46 22.91 6.96
C PRO A 132 -8.62 23.44 5.52
N ILE A 133 -9.13 22.62 4.61
CA ILE A 133 -9.35 22.98 3.20
C ILE A 133 -10.47 24.01 3.08
N ASP A 134 -11.59 23.80 3.79
CA ASP A 134 -12.72 24.73 3.81
C ASP A 134 -12.34 26.10 4.35
N ARG A 135 -11.45 26.14 5.34
CA ARG A 135 -10.93 27.38 5.90
C ARG A 135 -9.79 27.98 5.09
N GLN A 136 -9.39 27.37 3.97
CA GLN A 136 -8.25 27.79 3.15
C GLN A 136 -6.98 27.96 4.02
N GLN A 137 -6.76 27.01 4.93
CA GLN A 137 -5.64 27.06 5.85
C GLN A 137 -4.32 26.95 5.06
N ALA A 138 -3.37 27.83 5.34
CA ALA A 138 -2.07 27.82 4.68
C ALA A 138 -1.36 26.45 4.83
N GLY A 139 -0.78 25.96 3.74
CA GLY A 139 -0.08 24.66 3.67
C GLY A 139 -0.99 23.48 3.32
N TYR A 140 -2.30 23.69 3.16
CA TYR A 140 -3.25 22.70 2.65
C TYR A 140 -3.64 23.03 1.20
N MET A 141 -4.04 22.01 0.45
CA MET A 141 -4.60 22.18 -0.89
C MET A 141 -5.95 22.92 -0.82
N THR A 142 -6.31 23.56 -1.94
CA THR A 142 -7.65 24.08 -2.15
C THR A 142 -8.55 23.03 -2.83
N TRP A 143 -9.87 23.21 -2.76
CA TRP A 143 -10.82 22.35 -3.50
C TRP A 143 -10.57 22.38 -5.01
N GLU A 144 -10.11 23.50 -5.56
CA GLU A 144 -9.74 23.63 -6.97
C GLU A 144 -8.54 22.71 -7.30
N GLN A 145 -7.49 22.72 -6.47
CA GLN A 145 -6.33 21.83 -6.64
C GLN A 145 -6.74 20.35 -6.54
N LEU A 146 -7.61 20.01 -5.59
CA LEU A 146 -8.16 18.65 -5.44
C LEU A 146 -9.02 18.24 -6.66
N SER A 147 -9.78 19.18 -7.23
CA SER A 147 -10.52 18.93 -8.47
C SER A 147 -9.58 18.64 -9.64
N MET A 148 -8.46 19.36 -9.75
CA MET A 148 -7.44 19.08 -10.77
C MET A 148 -6.78 17.71 -10.57
N LEU A 149 -6.52 17.31 -9.34
CA LEU A 149 -6.01 15.96 -9.03
C LEU A 149 -7.02 14.88 -9.43
N ARG A 150 -8.30 15.03 -9.05
CA ARG A 150 -9.37 14.10 -9.43
C ARG A 150 -9.48 13.99 -10.95
N ASP A 151 -9.46 15.10 -11.68
CA ASP A 151 -9.56 15.13 -13.14
C ASP A 151 -8.34 14.46 -13.81
N ALA A 152 -7.22 14.41 -13.11
CA ALA A 152 -6.03 13.66 -13.49
C ALA A 152 -6.08 12.17 -13.08
N GLY A 153 -7.19 11.69 -12.49
CA GLY A 153 -7.38 10.30 -12.09
C GLY A 153 -6.91 9.95 -10.68
N VAL A 154 -6.55 10.95 -9.86
CA VAL A 154 -6.17 10.73 -8.46
C VAL A 154 -7.43 10.42 -7.63
N ILE A 155 -7.36 9.39 -6.81
CA ILE A 155 -8.43 9.02 -5.89
C ILE A 155 -8.37 9.93 -4.66
N ILE A 156 -9.50 10.57 -4.32
CA ILE A 156 -9.60 11.40 -3.12
C ILE A 156 -10.41 10.62 -2.07
N GLY A 157 -9.76 10.28 -0.95
CA GLY A 157 -10.35 9.58 0.17
C GLY A 157 -10.63 10.53 1.36
N ASN A 158 -11.29 9.99 2.35
CA ASN A 158 -11.77 10.70 3.54
C ASN A 158 -10.76 10.56 4.69
N HIS A 159 -10.43 11.66 5.38
CA HIS A 159 -9.57 11.70 6.57
C HIS A 159 -10.23 12.47 7.74
N GLY A 160 -11.56 12.45 7.80
CA GLY A 160 -12.37 13.22 8.74
C GLY A 160 -12.47 14.70 8.40
N THR A 161 -13.11 15.46 9.28
CA THR A 161 -13.27 16.91 9.12
C THR A 161 -12.07 17.67 9.67
N GLU A 162 -11.70 17.42 10.93
CA GLU A 162 -10.71 18.20 11.70
C GLU A 162 -9.49 17.40 12.13
N HIS A 163 -9.20 16.29 11.44
CA HIS A 163 -8.09 15.39 11.76
C HIS A 163 -8.08 14.98 13.25
N ARG A 164 -9.24 14.63 13.81
CA ARG A 164 -9.37 14.19 15.20
C ARG A 164 -9.13 12.70 15.30
N SER A 165 -8.36 12.27 16.32
CA SER A 165 -8.25 10.84 16.62
C SER A 165 -9.63 10.22 16.84
N MET A 166 -9.85 9.02 16.31
CA MET A 166 -11.07 8.25 16.54
C MET A 166 -11.15 7.69 17.96
N LEU A 167 -10.02 7.65 18.68
CA LEU A 167 -10.01 7.26 20.09
C LEU A 167 -10.59 8.37 20.97
N GLY A 168 -11.49 8.00 21.89
CA GLY A 168 -12.11 8.91 22.83
C GLY A 168 -13.27 9.75 22.26
N GLN A 169 -13.64 9.59 21.00
CA GLN A 169 -14.90 10.10 20.45
C GLN A 169 -16.05 9.15 20.82
N SER A 170 -17.25 9.68 21.04
CA SER A 170 -18.43 8.83 21.07
C SER A 170 -18.73 8.28 19.67
N ARG A 171 -19.46 7.16 19.62
CA ARG A 171 -19.88 6.53 18.33
C ARG A 171 -20.56 7.53 17.40
N ASP A 172 -21.48 8.35 17.93
CA ASP A 172 -22.20 9.33 17.14
C ASP A 172 -21.29 10.44 16.61
N GLN A 173 -20.31 10.89 17.41
CA GLN A 173 -19.31 11.87 16.99
C GLN A 173 -18.41 11.33 15.88
N ALA A 174 -17.88 10.13 16.05
CA ALA A 174 -17.03 9.50 15.04
C ALA A 174 -17.79 9.26 13.73
N ARG A 175 -19.05 8.77 13.83
CA ARG A 175 -19.91 8.56 12.67
C ARG A 175 -20.24 9.87 11.95
N ALA A 176 -20.58 10.92 12.69
CA ALA A 176 -20.87 12.23 12.12
C ALA A 176 -19.65 12.82 11.41
N ASP A 177 -18.46 12.76 12.02
CA ASP A 177 -17.22 13.27 11.43
C ASP A 177 -16.90 12.61 10.06
N ILE A 178 -17.06 11.27 9.97
CA ILE A 178 -16.86 10.54 8.73
C ILE A 178 -17.88 10.95 7.66
N LEU A 179 -19.16 11.03 8.02
CA LEU A 179 -20.24 11.34 7.08
C LEU A 179 -20.19 12.80 6.61
N ASP A 180 -19.91 13.73 7.51
CA ASP A 180 -19.79 15.16 7.19
C ASP A 180 -18.62 15.39 6.22
N ALA A 181 -17.46 14.79 6.49
CA ALA A 181 -16.31 14.86 5.59
C ALA A 181 -16.62 14.22 4.22
N GLN A 182 -17.27 13.06 4.19
CA GLN A 182 -17.64 12.40 2.92
C GLN A 182 -18.65 13.21 2.13
N SER A 183 -19.63 13.81 2.81
CA SER A 183 -20.62 14.70 2.18
C SER A 183 -19.95 15.92 1.56
N ARG A 184 -18.98 16.49 2.28
CA ARG A 184 -18.23 17.65 1.81
C ARG A 184 -17.37 17.32 0.58
N ILE A 185 -16.64 16.19 0.62
CA ILE A 185 -15.86 15.68 -0.52
C ILE A 185 -16.77 15.46 -1.73
N THR A 186 -17.92 14.83 -1.51
CA THR A 186 -18.88 14.55 -2.60
C THR A 186 -19.48 15.82 -3.19
N ALA A 187 -19.76 16.83 -2.37
CA ALA A 187 -20.29 18.12 -2.83
C ALA A 187 -19.30 18.87 -3.73
N GLU A 188 -18.01 18.83 -3.41
CA GLU A 188 -16.97 19.55 -4.16
C GLU A 188 -16.43 18.75 -5.37
N LEU A 189 -16.29 17.44 -5.22
CA LEU A 189 -15.56 16.62 -6.18
C LEU A 189 -16.45 15.58 -6.91
N GLY A 190 -17.73 15.52 -6.57
CA GLY A 190 -18.59 14.43 -7.02
C GLY A 190 -18.31 13.11 -6.26
N PRO A 191 -18.98 12.01 -6.63
CA PRO A 191 -18.82 10.71 -5.96
C PRO A 191 -17.36 10.24 -5.98
N GLN A 192 -16.87 9.85 -4.81
CA GLN A 192 -15.56 9.26 -4.61
C GLN A 192 -15.69 7.87 -3.97
N PRO A 193 -14.69 6.96 -4.13
CA PRO A 193 -14.70 5.68 -3.43
C PRO A 193 -14.77 5.87 -1.91
N GLN A 194 -15.49 4.98 -1.22
CA GLN A 194 -15.61 5.00 0.24
C GLN A 194 -14.35 4.46 0.91
N LEU A 195 -13.31 5.27 0.91
CA LEU A 195 -12.02 5.00 1.54
C LEU A 195 -11.82 5.99 2.69
N PHE A 196 -11.44 5.47 3.85
CA PHE A 196 -11.19 6.27 5.06
C PHE A 196 -9.82 5.98 5.63
N ALA A 197 -8.98 6.99 5.80
CA ALA A 197 -7.74 6.87 6.58
C ALA A 197 -8.00 7.38 8.00
N TYR A 198 -7.60 6.59 9.00
CA TYR A 198 -7.74 6.99 10.41
C TYR A 198 -6.73 8.09 10.74
N PRO A 199 -7.15 9.26 11.25
CA PRO A 199 -6.24 10.27 11.76
C PRO A 199 -5.26 9.68 12.78
N TYR A 200 -3.97 9.99 12.62
CA TYR A 200 -2.87 9.40 13.40
C TYR A 200 -2.70 7.86 13.26
N GLY A 201 -3.49 7.21 12.41
CA GLY A 201 -3.59 5.75 12.30
C GLY A 201 -4.28 5.10 13.51
N GLU A 202 -4.93 5.88 14.38
CA GLU A 202 -5.54 5.41 15.64
C GLU A 202 -6.98 4.96 15.42
N TYR A 203 -7.30 3.75 15.91
CA TYR A 203 -8.64 3.18 15.83
C TYR A 203 -8.98 2.32 17.06
N SER A 204 -10.27 2.19 17.34
CA SER A 204 -10.84 1.24 18.29
C SER A 204 -11.66 0.19 17.54
N ASN A 205 -12.11 -0.86 18.23
CA ASN A 205 -13.07 -1.81 17.66
C ASN A 205 -14.36 -1.09 17.24
N GLU A 206 -14.83 -0.14 18.05
CA GLU A 206 -16.02 0.65 17.73
C GLU A 206 -15.86 1.47 16.45
N SER A 207 -14.70 2.12 16.24
CA SER A 207 -14.45 2.86 14.99
C SER A 207 -14.34 1.93 13.78
N LYS A 208 -13.79 0.71 13.92
CA LYS A 208 -13.79 -0.31 12.88
C LYS A 208 -15.22 -0.76 12.52
N GLU A 209 -16.10 -0.96 13.52
CA GLU A 209 -17.51 -1.28 13.29
C GLU A 209 -18.22 -0.15 12.52
N ILE A 210 -17.97 1.12 12.86
CA ILE A 210 -18.53 2.26 12.13
C ILE A 210 -18.07 2.26 10.67
N ILE A 211 -16.80 2.02 10.41
CA ILE A 211 -16.25 1.93 9.05
C ILE A 211 -16.95 0.81 8.26
N ALA A 212 -17.10 -0.38 8.86
CA ALA A 212 -17.81 -1.50 8.23
C ALA A 212 -19.28 -1.19 7.96
N GLU A 213 -20.01 -0.63 8.92
CA GLU A 213 -21.43 -0.26 8.79
C GLU A 213 -21.67 0.80 7.72
N LEU A 214 -20.76 1.73 7.56
CA LEU A 214 -20.82 2.78 6.55
C LEU A 214 -20.35 2.30 5.17
N GLY A 215 -19.84 1.06 5.06
CA GLY A 215 -19.34 0.49 3.81
C GLY A 215 -18.01 1.08 3.35
N PHE A 216 -17.24 1.65 4.27
CA PHE A 216 -15.89 2.15 3.97
C PHE A 216 -14.84 1.05 4.08
N ILE A 217 -13.74 1.26 3.39
CA ILE A 217 -12.49 0.56 3.63
C ILE A 217 -11.59 1.48 4.46
N GLY A 218 -11.13 0.98 5.62
CA GLY A 218 -10.31 1.75 6.56
C GLY A 218 -8.81 1.53 6.34
N PHE A 219 -8.01 2.58 6.51
CA PHE A 219 -6.56 2.55 6.42
C PHE A 219 -5.92 3.08 7.70
N ALA A 220 -5.11 2.23 8.33
CA ALA A 220 -4.29 2.61 9.48
C ALA A 220 -2.91 3.16 9.04
N GLN A 221 -2.07 3.52 10.02
CA GLN A 221 -0.64 3.80 9.81
C GLN A 221 0.24 2.72 10.47
N THR A 222 -0.24 1.50 10.46
CA THR A 222 0.46 0.35 11.01
C THR A 222 1.24 -0.34 9.90
N SER A 223 2.54 -0.55 10.09
CA SER A 223 3.40 -1.18 9.07
C SER A 223 2.95 -2.60 8.74
N GLY A 224 2.82 -2.90 7.46
CA GLY A 224 2.43 -4.24 6.98
C GLY A 224 2.04 -4.21 5.50
N ALA A 225 2.14 -5.36 4.85
CA ALA A 225 1.57 -5.58 3.53
C ALA A 225 0.13 -6.10 3.66
N ILE A 226 -0.68 -5.91 2.61
CA ILE A 226 -2.08 -6.33 2.54
C ILE A 226 -2.23 -7.58 1.68
N GLY A 227 -3.16 -8.45 2.06
CA GLY A 227 -3.50 -9.69 1.37
C GLY A 227 -4.97 -10.06 1.56
N PRO A 228 -5.42 -11.23 1.07
CA PRO A 228 -6.83 -11.62 1.08
C PRO A 228 -7.47 -11.70 2.48
N THR A 229 -6.67 -12.00 3.51
CA THR A 229 -7.16 -12.16 4.89
C THR A 229 -6.98 -10.90 5.74
N THR A 230 -6.44 -9.82 5.16
CA THR A 230 -6.19 -8.57 5.91
C THR A 230 -7.50 -7.87 6.23
N ASP A 231 -7.65 -7.41 7.48
CA ASP A 231 -8.83 -6.68 7.95
C ASP A 231 -9.03 -5.38 7.17
N GLN A 232 -10.07 -5.32 6.35
CA GLN A 232 -10.36 -4.17 5.48
C GLN A 232 -10.91 -2.95 6.23
N THR A 233 -11.20 -3.10 7.50
CA THR A 233 -11.58 -1.95 8.35
C THR A 233 -10.37 -1.21 8.92
N ALA A 234 -9.16 -1.78 8.82
CA ALA A 234 -7.92 -1.16 9.29
C ALA A 234 -6.68 -1.67 8.50
N LEU A 235 -6.70 -1.52 7.16
CA LEU A 235 -5.60 -1.93 6.30
C LEU A 235 -4.28 -1.28 6.71
N PRO A 236 -3.20 -2.05 6.86
CA PRO A 236 -1.89 -1.52 7.19
C PRO A 236 -1.29 -0.72 6.04
N ARG A 237 -0.47 0.28 6.38
CA ARG A 237 0.31 1.06 5.44
C ARG A 237 1.70 1.32 6.02
N PHE A 238 2.71 1.31 5.18
CA PHE A 238 4.07 1.67 5.60
C PHE A 238 4.27 3.19 5.58
N PRO A 239 4.49 3.84 6.74
CA PRO A 239 4.87 5.26 6.76
C PRO A 239 6.30 5.42 6.22
N LEU A 240 6.47 6.40 5.32
CA LEU A 240 7.73 6.70 4.65
C LEU A 240 8.07 8.20 4.83
N ALA A 241 8.30 8.60 6.07
CA ALA A 241 8.69 9.95 6.44
C ALA A 241 9.68 9.92 7.62
N GLY A 242 10.33 11.02 7.92
CA GLY A 242 11.24 11.17 9.05
C GLY A 242 12.33 10.10 9.08
N LEU A 243 12.45 9.38 10.18
CA LEU A 243 13.42 8.29 10.35
C LEU A 243 13.20 7.11 9.38
N TYR A 244 12.01 6.99 8.82
CA TYR A 244 11.62 5.92 7.89
C TYR A 244 11.75 6.34 6.41
N ALA A 245 12.28 7.52 6.15
CA ALA A 245 12.43 8.12 4.82
C ALA A 245 13.61 7.54 4.01
N GLY A 246 14.53 6.80 4.63
CA GLY A 246 15.72 6.25 3.97
C GLY A 246 15.35 5.21 2.90
N LEU A 247 16.00 5.32 1.72
CA LEU A 247 15.72 4.44 0.57
C LEU A 247 15.89 2.95 0.89
N GLU A 248 16.93 2.57 1.64
CA GLU A 248 17.18 1.17 2.02
C GLU A 248 15.99 0.60 2.83
N GLY A 249 15.52 1.37 3.82
CA GLY A 249 14.35 0.99 4.62
C GLY A 249 13.06 0.95 3.81
N ALA A 250 12.88 1.86 2.85
CA ALA A 250 11.74 1.88 1.95
C ALA A 250 11.77 0.67 1.00
N ALA A 251 12.94 0.34 0.43
CA ALA A 251 13.14 -0.81 -0.43
C ALA A 251 12.77 -2.13 0.26
N LEU A 252 13.20 -2.30 1.51
CA LEU A 252 12.82 -3.46 2.32
C LEU A 252 11.30 -3.54 2.49
N LYS A 253 10.65 -2.43 2.85
CA LYS A 253 9.19 -2.37 3.07
C LYS A 253 8.41 -2.66 1.80
N TYR A 254 8.80 -2.09 0.66
CA TYR A 254 8.16 -2.38 -0.64
C TYR A 254 8.26 -3.85 -1.04
N SER A 255 9.31 -4.54 -0.58
CA SER A 255 9.54 -5.95 -0.90
C SER A 255 8.84 -6.93 0.06
N THR A 256 8.05 -6.45 1.04
CA THR A 256 7.38 -7.32 2.01
C THR A 256 6.16 -8.04 1.43
N LEU A 257 5.77 -9.10 2.13
CA LEU A 257 4.60 -9.91 1.84
C LEU A 257 3.58 -9.79 2.97
N ALA A 258 2.31 -9.87 2.62
CA ALA A 258 1.23 -9.99 3.59
C ALA A 258 1.41 -11.27 4.42
N PHE A 259 1.36 -11.13 5.72
CA PHE A 259 1.35 -12.26 6.62
C PHE A 259 -0.10 -12.60 6.96
N ASP A 260 -0.53 -13.82 6.69
CA ASP A 260 -1.81 -14.31 7.21
C ASP A 260 -1.69 -14.47 8.73
N ALA A 261 -1.88 -13.37 9.43
CA ALA A 261 -1.72 -13.28 10.87
C ALA A 261 -2.78 -12.37 11.48
N GLU A 262 -3.30 -12.75 12.63
CA GLU A 262 -4.37 -12.06 13.33
C GLU A 262 -4.16 -12.13 14.84
N MET A 263 -4.29 -10.99 15.52
CA MET A 263 -4.33 -10.97 16.98
C MET A 263 -5.68 -11.49 17.46
N THR A 264 -5.65 -12.54 18.28
CA THR A 264 -6.86 -13.15 18.85
C THR A 264 -7.09 -12.78 20.31
N VAL A 265 -6.05 -12.35 21.02
CA VAL A 265 -6.11 -11.92 22.43
C VAL A 265 -5.02 -10.85 22.66
N PRO A 266 -5.35 -9.70 23.26
CA PRO A 266 -6.71 -9.19 23.54
C PRO A 266 -7.43 -8.81 22.24
N GLU A 267 -8.74 -8.66 22.32
CA GLU A 267 -9.56 -8.29 21.14
C GLU A 267 -9.37 -6.84 20.69
N SER A 268 -8.87 -5.95 21.55
CA SER A 268 -8.70 -4.52 21.27
C SER A 268 -7.23 -4.13 21.18
N ALA A 269 -6.92 -3.27 20.22
CA ALA A 269 -5.65 -2.57 20.12
C ALA A 269 -5.52 -1.42 21.15
N GLU A 270 -6.63 -0.94 21.73
CA GLU A 270 -6.60 0.07 22.79
C GLU A 270 -6.28 -0.59 24.13
N THR A 271 -5.26 -0.06 24.84
CA THR A 271 -4.80 -0.64 26.11
C THR A 271 -4.11 0.41 26.97
N ARG A 272 -4.22 0.24 28.29
CA ARG A 272 -3.42 0.98 29.28
C ARG A 272 -2.24 0.15 29.81
N LEU A 273 -2.09 -1.09 29.36
CA LEU A 273 -0.99 -1.95 29.76
C LEU A 273 0.27 -1.54 29.00
N SER A 274 1.36 -1.29 29.69
CA SER A 274 2.63 -0.97 29.06
C SER A 274 3.29 -2.13 28.33
N ALA A 275 2.92 -3.38 28.67
CA ALA A 275 3.43 -4.59 28.05
C ALA A 275 2.30 -5.62 27.90
N PRO A 276 1.32 -5.39 27.01
CA PRO A 276 0.25 -6.34 26.79
C PRO A 276 0.80 -7.65 26.24
N THR A 277 0.33 -8.77 26.79
CA THR A 277 0.58 -10.09 26.19
C THR A 277 -0.36 -10.27 25.03
N ALA A 278 0.15 -10.61 23.85
CA ALA A 278 -0.68 -10.87 22.68
C ALA A 278 -0.65 -12.33 22.29
N THR A 279 -1.80 -12.88 21.92
CA THR A 279 -1.89 -14.17 21.23
C THR A 279 -2.17 -13.88 19.75
N ILE A 280 -1.31 -14.36 18.88
CA ILE A 280 -1.42 -14.18 17.44
C ILE A 280 -1.63 -15.56 16.81
N ARG A 281 -2.65 -15.68 15.97
CA ARG A 281 -2.86 -16.81 15.07
C ARG A 281 -2.09 -16.53 13.78
N PHE A 282 -1.33 -17.49 13.32
CA PHE A 282 -0.64 -17.46 12.03
C PHE A 282 -1.23 -18.56 11.14
N GLY A 283 -1.65 -18.18 9.94
CA GLY A 283 -2.09 -19.09 8.90
C GLY A 283 -0.94 -19.88 8.28
N ALA A 284 -1.27 -20.88 7.50
CA ALA A 284 -0.28 -21.62 6.73
C ALA A 284 0.34 -20.73 5.66
N GLY A 285 1.67 -20.83 5.47
CA GLY A 285 2.38 -20.00 4.49
C GLY A 285 3.77 -20.55 4.16
N ALA A 286 4.42 -19.88 3.21
CA ALA A 286 5.77 -20.21 2.78
C ALA A 286 6.85 -19.67 3.74
N TYR A 287 6.62 -19.74 5.04
CA TYR A 287 7.57 -19.37 6.09
C TYR A 287 7.92 -20.54 6.99
N SER A 288 8.95 -20.38 7.82
CA SER A 288 9.34 -21.34 8.84
C SER A 288 9.06 -20.77 10.23
N ARG A 289 8.29 -21.49 11.04
CA ARG A 289 8.04 -21.17 12.44
C ARG A 289 9.33 -20.88 13.24
N ALA A 290 10.38 -21.66 12.99
CA ALA A 290 11.67 -21.49 13.66
C ALA A 290 12.39 -20.17 13.26
N ARG A 291 11.97 -19.53 12.20
CA ARG A 291 12.54 -18.26 11.69
C ARG A 291 11.61 -17.06 11.91
N LEU A 292 10.45 -17.28 12.56
CA LEU A 292 9.59 -16.17 12.99
C LEU A 292 10.29 -15.43 14.11
N SER A 293 10.33 -14.11 13.98
CA SER A 293 10.82 -13.21 15.01
C SER A 293 9.80 -12.11 15.26
N CYS A 294 9.55 -11.77 16.52
CA CYS A 294 8.70 -10.65 16.89
C CYS A 294 9.52 -9.62 17.68
N PHE A 295 9.21 -8.35 17.47
CA PHE A 295 9.94 -7.22 18.03
C PHE A 295 8.98 -6.20 18.64
N ASP A 296 9.44 -5.52 19.66
CA ASP A 296 8.78 -4.43 20.34
C ASP A 296 9.74 -3.23 20.37
N GLU A 297 9.49 -2.21 19.53
CA GLU A 297 10.39 -1.07 19.33
C GLU A 297 11.84 -1.46 18.99
N GLY A 298 12.00 -2.56 18.25
CA GLY A 298 13.31 -3.11 17.85
C GLY A 298 13.88 -4.15 18.82
N GLU A 299 13.35 -4.27 20.03
CA GLU A 299 13.79 -5.28 21.00
C GLU A 299 13.10 -6.63 20.75
N PRO A 300 13.85 -7.75 20.77
CA PRO A 300 13.26 -9.09 20.55
C PRO A 300 12.24 -9.45 21.63
N MET A 301 11.12 -10.05 21.20
CA MET A 301 10.08 -10.54 22.08
C MET A 301 10.19 -12.05 22.29
N ALA A 302 9.73 -12.53 23.46
CA ALA A 302 9.58 -13.96 23.68
C ALA A 302 8.35 -14.51 22.96
N ILE A 303 8.51 -15.66 22.29
CA ILE A 303 7.48 -16.35 21.52
C ILE A 303 7.25 -17.74 22.13
N ALA A 304 6.06 -17.98 22.64
CA ALA A 304 5.64 -19.29 23.14
C ALA A 304 4.54 -19.86 22.25
N TRP A 305 4.83 -20.93 21.53
CA TRP A 305 3.87 -21.56 20.64
C TRP A 305 2.85 -22.41 21.39
N LYS A 306 1.59 -22.30 20.98
CA LYS A 306 0.49 -23.15 21.43
C LYS A 306 0.14 -24.15 20.32
N ASN A 307 -0.12 -25.39 20.68
CA ASN A 307 -0.59 -26.42 19.76
C ASN A 307 -2.12 -26.41 19.73
N THR A 308 -2.71 -25.98 18.63
CA THR A 308 -4.18 -25.83 18.50
C THR A 308 -4.85 -26.97 17.77
N GLY A 309 -4.08 -27.88 17.15
CA GLY A 309 -4.61 -29.07 16.46
C GLY A 309 -5.36 -28.84 15.15
N GLU A 310 -5.54 -27.57 14.72
CA GLU A 310 -6.42 -27.21 13.59
C GLU A 310 -5.70 -26.65 12.35
N GLY A 311 -4.43 -26.94 12.17
CA GLY A 311 -3.69 -26.44 10.98
C GLY A 311 -3.35 -24.96 11.01
N SER A 312 -3.83 -24.19 12.00
CA SER A 312 -3.37 -22.83 12.32
C SER A 312 -2.45 -22.86 13.54
N GLU A 313 -1.38 -22.09 13.50
CA GLU A 313 -0.42 -22.00 14.61
C GLU A 313 -0.73 -20.75 15.44
N GLN A 314 -0.78 -20.90 16.76
CA GLN A 314 -0.92 -19.77 17.68
C GLN A 314 0.37 -19.56 18.48
N ALA A 315 0.77 -18.30 18.60
CA ALA A 315 1.89 -17.89 19.44
C ALA A 315 1.42 -16.87 20.48
N VAL A 316 1.87 -17.05 21.72
CA VAL A 316 1.81 -16.03 22.75
C VAL A 316 3.09 -15.25 22.69
N ILE A 317 3.01 -13.95 22.45
CA ILE A 317 4.16 -13.03 22.43
C ILE A 317 4.13 -12.13 23.65
N THR A 318 5.28 -11.99 24.28
CA THR A 318 5.45 -11.19 25.49
C THR A 318 6.71 -10.33 25.41
N THR A 319 6.65 -9.16 26.00
CA THR A 319 7.76 -8.21 26.09
C THR A 319 8.05 -7.83 27.53
N THR A 320 9.26 -7.42 27.80
CA THR A 320 9.68 -6.81 29.08
C THR A 320 9.79 -5.30 29.00
N HIS A 321 9.68 -4.74 27.81
CA HIS A 321 9.71 -3.30 27.59
C HIS A 321 8.51 -2.61 28.26
N ARG A 322 8.73 -1.52 28.98
CA ARG A 322 7.72 -0.85 29.81
C ARG A 322 7.52 0.63 29.50
N GLU A 323 8.49 1.28 28.88
CA GLU A 323 8.36 2.69 28.49
C GLU A 323 7.52 2.79 27.23
N ARG A 324 6.42 3.57 27.28
CA ARG A 324 5.48 3.67 26.18
C ARG A 324 5.07 5.11 25.89
N GLY A 325 5.05 5.42 24.61
CA GLY A 325 4.31 6.56 24.11
C GLY A 325 2.79 6.29 24.08
N ARG A 326 2.05 7.15 23.41
CA ARG A 326 0.63 6.95 23.13
C ARG A 326 0.40 5.79 22.13
N ARG A 327 1.35 5.57 21.22
CA ARG A 327 1.30 4.57 20.14
C ARG A 327 2.59 3.77 20.10
N TRP A 328 2.47 2.46 19.96
CA TRP A 328 3.59 1.56 19.69
C TRP A 328 3.10 0.32 18.93
N ASN A 329 4.01 -0.49 18.43
CA ASN A 329 3.69 -1.68 17.65
C ASN A 329 4.50 -2.88 18.11
N TYR A 330 3.86 -4.06 18.11
CA TYR A 330 4.56 -5.33 18.02
C TYR A 330 4.68 -5.69 16.55
N VAL A 331 5.86 -6.02 16.10
CA VAL A 331 6.14 -6.36 14.71
C VAL A 331 6.64 -7.79 14.65
N CYS A 332 5.96 -8.65 13.87
CA CYS A 332 6.39 -10.02 13.61
C CYS A 332 6.78 -10.16 12.14
N THR A 333 7.95 -10.73 11.90
CA THR A 333 8.47 -10.98 10.55
C THR A 333 8.95 -12.41 10.41
N ALA A 334 8.85 -12.95 9.20
CA ALA A 334 9.44 -14.24 8.86
C ALA A 334 9.96 -14.20 7.41
N PRO A 335 11.16 -14.71 7.11
CA PRO A 335 11.62 -14.80 5.74
C PRO A 335 10.79 -15.81 4.94
N HIS A 336 10.49 -15.48 3.70
CA HIS A 336 9.92 -16.44 2.76
C HIS A 336 10.92 -17.58 2.51
N ARG A 337 10.42 -18.82 2.28
CA ARG A 337 11.31 -20.00 2.11
C ARG A 337 12.12 -19.96 0.83
N ASP A 338 11.52 -19.46 -0.25
CA ASP A 338 12.01 -19.60 -1.61
C ASP A 338 12.27 -18.26 -2.31
N GLN A 339 12.00 -17.13 -1.65
CA GLN A 339 12.17 -15.78 -2.19
C GLN A 339 12.98 -14.93 -1.19
N ASP A 340 13.74 -13.98 -1.70
CA ASP A 340 14.42 -12.96 -0.88
C ASP A 340 13.44 -11.85 -0.48
N ARG A 341 12.39 -12.24 0.26
CA ARG A 341 11.30 -11.38 0.76
C ARG A 341 10.91 -11.83 2.15
N TYR A 342 10.24 -10.94 2.88
CA TYR A 342 9.79 -11.18 4.25
C TYR A 342 8.28 -11.01 4.36
N PHE A 343 7.63 -11.90 5.08
CA PHE A 343 6.30 -11.67 5.63
C PHE A 343 6.38 -10.64 6.75
N TRP A 344 5.41 -9.75 6.80
CA TRP A 344 5.36 -8.68 7.79
C TRP A 344 3.94 -8.54 8.36
N PHE A 345 3.83 -8.63 9.67
CA PHE A 345 2.62 -8.34 10.45
C PHE A 345 2.97 -7.37 11.57
N SER A 346 2.12 -6.38 11.81
CA SER A 346 2.23 -5.51 12.96
C SER A 346 0.91 -5.45 13.73
N GLN A 347 1.00 -5.55 15.04
CA GLN A 347 -0.09 -5.29 15.96
C GLN A 347 0.14 -3.91 16.58
N PRO A 348 -0.70 -2.91 16.26
CA PRO A 348 -0.62 -1.61 16.90
C PRO A 348 -1.24 -1.65 18.30
N TRP A 349 -0.76 -0.76 19.15
CA TRP A 349 -1.28 -0.52 20.50
C TRP A 349 -1.48 0.97 20.70
N PHE A 350 -2.59 1.33 21.34
CA PHE A 350 -2.99 2.71 21.58
C PHE A 350 -3.32 2.92 23.06
N ASP A 351 -2.77 3.96 23.67
CA ASP A 351 -3.11 4.39 25.01
C ASP A 351 -3.78 5.79 24.94
N SER A 352 -5.11 5.81 24.84
CA SER A 352 -5.90 7.04 24.73
C SER A 352 -5.81 7.95 25.95
N SER A 353 -5.27 7.47 27.08
CA SER A 353 -5.04 8.29 28.29
C SER A 353 -3.84 9.23 28.16
N LYS A 354 -2.97 9.01 27.17
CA LYS A 354 -1.80 9.85 26.90
C LYS A 354 -2.09 10.91 25.83
N SER A 355 -1.39 12.04 25.90
CA SER A 355 -1.51 13.10 24.89
C SER A 355 -1.04 12.66 23.51
N LEU A 356 -1.60 13.29 22.48
CA LEU A 356 -1.16 13.19 21.10
C LEU A 356 0.25 13.77 20.91
#